data_d4c32f30195dead3c55485dd935bdb45
#
_entry.id   d4c32f30195dead3c55485dd935bdb45
#
_cell.length_a   1.000
_cell.length_b   1.000
_cell.length_c   1.000
_cell.angle_alpha   90.00
_cell.angle_beta   90.00
_cell.angle_gamma   90.00
#
_symmetry.space_group_name_H-M   'P 1'
#
loop_
_entity.id
_entity.type
_entity.pdbx_description
1 polymer ?
#
loop_
_entity_poly.entity_id
_entity_poly.type
_entity_poly.pdbx_seq_one_letter_code
_entity_poly.pdbx_strand_id
1 'polypeptide(L)'
;MADEVAGAAGPAEAGWETVDAASHSGSIRVRTTPQGIPVALKVDPAELHRNPDELAGELLRLCQRAAARAGLALRKQLEESGMSAEALAHTGLPTEADVAQQELVEEQDYDTEPQSWLRTV
;
A
#
# COMPACT_ATOMS: atom_id res chain seq x y z
N MET A 1 24.05 8.06 7.58
CA MET A 1 23.64 8.15 7.72
C MET A 1 22.75 8.55 7.63
N ALA A 2 22.83 8.70 7.59
CA ALA A 2 22.05 9.00 7.77
C ALA A 2 21.33 9.49 7.18
N ASP A 3 21.50 9.84 6.71
CA ASP A 3 20.79 10.32 6.24
C ASP A 3 19.88 9.83 5.85
N GLU A 4 19.99 9.26 5.72
CA GLU A 4 19.14 8.75 5.47
C GLU A 4 18.24 8.62 6.13
N VAL A 5 18.48 8.56 6.38
CA VAL A 5 17.85 8.38 7.20
C VAL A 5 17.16 9.35 7.60
N ALA A 6 17.76 10.07 7.62
CA ALA A 6 17.26 11.10 8.12
C ALA A 6 16.07 11.55 7.50
N GLY A 7 16.19 11.86 6.35
CA GLY A 7 15.11 12.44 5.73
C GLY A 7 13.94 11.54 5.77
N ALA A 8 14.24 10.35 5.55
CA ALA A 8 13.20 9.39 5.56
C ALA A 8 12.53 9.38 6.89
N ALA A 9 13.28 9.61 7.87
CA ALA A 9 12.73 9.57 9.18
C ALA A 9 11.84 10.75 9.45
N GLY A 10 12.02 11.81 8.73
CA GLY A 10 11.26 13.00 8.99
C GLY A 10 9.79 12.78 9.12
N PRO A 11 9.15 12.19 8.15
CA PRO A 11 7.70 11.97 8.23
C PRO A 11 7.34 11.09 9.39
N ALA A 12 8.12 10.06 9.59
CA ALA A 12 7.85 9.17 10.70
C ALA A 12 7.97 9.93 11.99
N GLU A 13 8.92 10.82 12.04
CA GLU A 13 9.13 11.56 13.24
C GLU A 13 7.98 12.48 13.55
N ALA A 14 7.22 12.82 12.56
CA ALA A 14 6.04 13.62 12.79
C ALA A 14 4.92 12.84 13.42
N GLY A 15 5.18 11.59 13.78
CA GLY A 15 4.17 10.80 14.42
C GLY A 15 3.25 10.09 13.45
N TRP A 16 3.61 10.06 12.22
CA TRP A 16 2.78 9.42 11.22
C TRP A 16 2.93 7.92 11.28
N GLU A 17 1.82 7.25 11.17
CA GLU A 17 1.84 5.83 10.99
C GLU A 17 2.05 5.54 9.52
N THR A 18 2.99 4.67 9.22
CA THR A 18 3.20 4.27 7.83
C THR A 18 3.14 2.77 7.75
N VAL A 19 2.84 2.28 6.55
CA VAL A 19 2.73 0.85 6.31
C VAL A 19 3.42 0.53 5.00
N ASP A 20 4.14 -0.58 5.00
CA ASP A 20 4.83 -1.05 3.81
C ASP A 20 4.01 -2.13 3.12
N ALA A 21 4.19 -2.21 1.82
CA ALA A 21 3.72 -3.34 1.04
C ALA A 21 4.82 -3.72 0.07
N ALA A 22 4.92 -5.00 -0.25
CA ALA A 22 5.97 -5.48 -1.12
C ALA A 22 5.39 -6.45 -2.14
N SER A 23 6.04 -6.54 -3.29
CA SER A 23 5.68 -7.52 -4.29
C SER A 23 5.99 -8.92 -3.80
N HIS A 24 5.53 -9.92 -4.52
CA HIS A 24 5.75 -11.31 -4.12
C HIS A 24 7.21 -11.62 -3.95
N SER A 25 8.04 -11.13 -4.85
CA SER A 25 9.47 -11.39 -4.77
C SER A 25 10.20 -10.46 -3.81
N GLY A 26 9.53 -9.41 -3.37
CA GLY A 26 10.17 -8.42 -2.52
C GLY A 26 11.01 -7.41 -3.29
N SER A 27 10.97 -7.46 -4.61
CA SER A 27 11.79 -6.58 -5.43
C SER A 27 11.21 -5.18 -5.54
N ILE A 28 9.96 -4.99 -5.14
CA ILE A 28 9.33 -3.68 -5.13
C ILE A 28 8.73 -3.48 -3.75
N ARG A 29 9.02 -2.34 -3.15
CA ARG A 29 8.46 -2.01 -1.84
C ARG A 29 7.91 -0.61 -1.87
N VAL A 30 6.79 -0.43 -1.20
CA VAL A 30 6.10 0.86 -1.13
C VAL A 30 5.74 1.14 0.32
N ARG A 31 5.89 2.38 0.72
CA ARG A 31 5.46 2.83 2.04
C ARG A 31 4.53 3.99 1.87
N THR A 32 3.41 3.97 2.58
CA THR A 32 2.43 5.04 2.49
C THR A 32 2.03 5.54 3.86
N THR A 33 1.43 6.73 3.87
CA THR A 33 0.76 7.24 5.05
C THR A 33 -0.62 6.62 5.16
N PRO A 34 -1.31 6.82 6.29
CA PRO A 34 -2.69 6.33 6.42
C PRO A 34 -3.63 6.91 5.38
N GLN A 35 -3.29 8.06 4.84
CA GLN A 35 -4.13 8.67 3.82
C GLN A 35 -3.86 8.12 2.43
N GLY A 36 -2.91 7.19 2.33
CA GLY A 36 -2.62 6.59 1.05
C GLY A 36 -1.56 7.31 0.25
N ILE A 37 -0.85 8.23 0.86
CA ILE A 37 0.18 8.99 0.17
C ILE A 37 1.49 8.21 0.23
N PRO A 38 2.05 7.85 -0.94
CA PRO A 38 3.33 7.15 -0.93
C PRO A 38 4.43 8.09 -0.43
N VAL A 39 5.23 7.60 0.51
CA VAL A 39 6.33 8.38 1.04
C VAL A 39 7.67 7.75 0.73
N ALA A 40 7.69 6.52 0.26
CA ALA A 40 8.93 5.86 -0.11
C ALA A 40 8.62 4.75 -1.11
N LEU A 41 9.54 4.57 -2.03
CA LEU A 41 9.39 3.57 -3.06
C LEU A 41 10.78 2.99 -3.32
N LYS A 42 10.86 1.66 -3.33
CA LYS A 42 12.11 0.99 -3.62
C LYS A 42 11.86 -0.04 -4.70
N VAL A 43 12.63 0.05 -5.77
CA VAL A 43 12.48 -0.85 -6.91
C VAL A 43 13.84 -1.45 -7.22
N ASP A 44 13.89 -2.78 -7.21
CA ASP A 44 15.11 -3.49 -7.58
C ASP A 44 15.42 -3.16 -9.04
N PRO A 45 16.69 -2.87 -9.38
CA PRO A 45 17.02 -2.54 -10.76
C PRO A 45 16.55 -3.57 -11.78
N ALA A 46 16.51 -4.84 -11.39
CA ALA A 46 16.07 -5.88 -12.32
C ALA A 46 14.64 -5.66 -12.79
N GLU A 47 13.83 -5.01 -11.97
CA GLU A 47 12.45 -4.75 -12.34
C GLU A 47 12.32 -3.73 -13.45
N LEU A 48 13.35 -2.94 -13.66
CA LEU A 48 13.29 -1.89 -14.67
C LEU A 48 13.37 -2.44 -16.07
N HIS A 49 13.64 -3.73 -16.21
CA HIS A 49 13.64 -4.38 -17.52
C HIS A 49 12.27 -4.90 -17.91
N ARG A 50 11.31 -4.80 -17.02
CA ARG A 50 9.96 -5.26 -17.30
C ARG A 50 9.23 -4.29 -18.20
N ASN A 51 8.13 -4.78 -18.74
CA ASN A 51 7.22 -3.91 -19.47
C ASN A 51 6.79 -2.76 -18.56
N PRO A 52 6.97 -1.51 -19.00
CA PRO A 52 6.66 -0.38 -18.12
C PRO A 52 5.21 -0.36 -17.65
N ASP A 53 4.28 -0.78 -18.49
CA ASP A 53 2.88 -0.78 -18.07
C ASP A 53 2.63 -1.78 -16.97
N GLU A 54 3.27 -2.94 -17.06
CA GLU A 54 3.12 -3.95 -16.01
C GLU A 54 3.72 -3.47 -14.71
N LEU A 55 4.89 -2.85 -14.80
CA LEU A 55 5.55 -2.34 -13.61
C LEU A 55 4.70 -1.26 -12.97
N ALA A 56 4.17 -0.34 -13.77
CA ALA A 56 3.34 0.72 -13.25
C ALA A 56 2.09 0.16 -12.57
N GLY A 57 1.49 -0.85 -13.18
CA GLY A 57 0.31 -1.46 -12.59
C GLY A 57 0.60 -2.11 -11.26
N GLU A 58 1.74 -2.78 -11.16
CA GLU A 58 2.10 -3.41 -9.90
C GLU A 58 2.41 -2.36 -8.83
N LEU A 59 3.10 -1.30 -9.22
CA LEU A 59 3.37 -0.22 -8.27
C LEU A 59 2.08 0.35 -7.72
N LEU A 60 1.11 0.57 -8.60
CA LEU A 60 -0.16 1.13 -8.18
C LEU A 60 -0.88 0.18 -7.22
N ARG A 61 -0.89 -1.10 -7.54
CA ARG A 61 -1.53 -2.07 -6.66
C ARG A 61 -0.87 -2.10 -5.29
N LEU A 62 0.45 -2.02 -5.26
CA LEU A 62 1.16 -2.02 -3.98
C LEU A 62 0.86 -0.76 -3.18
N CYS A 63 0.76 0.38 -3.84
CA CYS A 63 0.38 1.61 -3.16
C CYS A 63 -1.00 1.48 -2.55
N GLN A 64 -1.93 0.91 -3.30
CA GLN A 64 -3.28 0.72 -2.81
C GLN A 64 -3.32 -0.25 -1.64
N ARG A 65 -2.53 -1.30 -1.71
CA ARG A 65 -2.46 -2.24 -0.60
C ARG A 65 -1.89 -1.61 0.65
N ALA A 66 -0.79 -0.86 0.49
CA ALA A 66 -0.18 -0.20 1.64
C ALA A 66 -1.14 0.82 2.24
N ALA A 67 -1.83 1.57 1.39
CA ALA A 67 -2.79 2.55 1.86
C ALA A 67 -3.92 1.90 2.64
N ALA A 68 -4.41 0.77 2.14
CA ALA A 68 -5.49 0.07 2.82
C ALA A 68 -5.04 -0.43 4.18
N ARG A 69 -3.84 -0.99 4.25
CA ARG A 69 -3.33 -1.46 5.53
C ARG A 69 -3.09 -0.32 6.51
N ALA A 70 -2.57 0.78 6.01
CA ALA A 70 -2.35 1.96 6.86
C ALA A 70 -3.68 2.50 7.36
N GLY A 71 -4.68 2.53 6.48
CA GLY A 71 -6.00 3.00 6.87
C GLY A 71 -6.62 2.11 7.93
N LEU A 72 -6.43 0.80 7.81
CA LEU A 72 -6.94 -0.13 8.81
C LEU A 72 -6.27 0.11 10.15
N ALA A 73 -4.96 0.32 10.14
CA ALA A 73 -4.24 0.58 11.38
C ALA A 73 -4.76 1.86 12.04
N LEU A 74 -5.00 2.88 11.24
CA LEU A 74 -5.53 4.12 11.78
C LEU A 74 -6.93 3.90 12.35
N ARG A 75 -7.76 3.13 11.66
CA ARG A 75 -9.10 2.83 12.16
C ARG A 75 -9.03 2.17 13.53
N LYS A 76 -8.10 1.22 13.68
CA LYS A 76 -7.97 0.55 14.96
C LYS A 76 -7.53 1.51 16.06
N GLN A 77 -6.64 2.43 15.73
CA GLN A 77 -6.23 3.43 16.72
C GLN A 77 -7.41 4.30 17.14
N LEU A 78 -8.24 4.69 16.20
CA LEU A 78 -9.41 5.51 16.52
C LEU A 78 -10.39 4.74 17.38
N GLU A 79 -10.55 3.46 17.11
CA GLU A 79 -11.41 2.63 17.96
C GLU A 79 -10.87 2.59 19.39
N GLU A 80 -9.58 2.40 19.50
CA GLU A 80 -8.97 2.31 20.82
C GLU A 80 -9.07 3.63 21.58
N SER A 81 -9.11 4.73 20.84
CA SER A 81 -9.23 6.04 21.48
C SER A 81 -10.68 6.37 21.84
N GLY A 82 -11.61 5.49 21.53
CA GLY A 82 -12.98 5.70 21.95
C GLY A 82 -13.94 6.19 20.88
N MET A 83 -13.48 6.27 19.65
CA MET A 83 -14.39 6.72 18.59
C MET A 83 -15.51 5.70 18.39
N SER A 84 -16.74 6.18 18.27
CA SER A 84 -17.89 5.31 18.12
C SER A 84 -17.91 4.66 16.75
N ALA A 85 -18.63 3.54 16.65
CA ALA A 85 -18.76 2.86 15.38
C ALA A 85 -19.40 3.77 14.33
N GLU A 86 -20.35 4.58 14.76
CA GLU A 86 -20.99 5.48 13.83
C GLU A 86 -20.03 6.51 13.28
N ALA A 87 -19.20 7.08 14.14
CA ALA A 87 -18.21 8.04 13.71
C ALA A 87 -17.19 7.38 12.79
N LEU A 88 -16.78 6.15 13.12
CA LEU A 88 -15.83 5.43 12.29
C LEU A 88 -16.38 5.19 10.88
N ALA A 89 -17.68 4.93 10.79
CA ALA A 89 -18.29 4.68 9.49
C ALA A 89 -18.18 5.90 8.59
N HIS A 90 -18.05 7.08 9.16
CA HIS A 90 -17.98 8.30 8.37
C HIS A 90 -16.55 8.64 7.95
N THR A 91 -15.55 7.90 8.44
CA THR A 91 -14.17 8.22 8.10
C THR A 91 -13.76 7.72 6.74
N GLY A 92 -14.48 6.74 6.20
CA GLY A 92 -14.08 6.12 4.95
C GLY A 92 -12.92 5.17 5.09
N LEU A 93 -12.45 4.92 6.31
CA LEU A 93 -11.33 4.01 6.52
C LEU A 93 -11.80 2.57 6.37
N PRO A 94 -10.93 1.70 5.83
CA PRO A 94 -11.33 0.32 5.58
C PRO A 94 -11.44 -0.48 6.87
N THR A 95 -12.28 -1.50 6.84
CA THR A 95 -12.36 -2.49 7.90
C THR A 95 -11.40 -3.63 7.58
N GLU A 96 -11.22 -4.51 8.57
CA GLU A 96 -10.44 -5.72 8.32
C GLU A 96 -11.00 -6.52 7.16
N ALA A 97 -12.31 -6.62 7.09
CA ALA A 97 -12.95 -7.37 6.02
C ALA A 97 -12.66 -6.72 4.67
N ASP A 98 -12.70 -5.38 4.63
CA ASP A 98 -12.42 -4.69 3.38
C ASP A 98 -11.01 -4.98 2.90
N VAL A 99 -10.03 -4.93 3.81
CA VAL A 99 -8.65 -5.16 3.44
C VAL A 99 -8.45 -6.60 3.02
N ALA A 100 -9.03 -7.53 3.74
CA ALA A 100 -8.90 -8.95 3.39
C ALA A 100 -9.50 -9.22 2.02
N GLN A 101 -10.64 -8.61 1.72
CA GLN A 101 -11.27 -8.78 0.42
C GLN A 101 -10.41 -8.21 -0.68
N GLN A 102 -9.85 -7.05 -0.45
CA GLN A 102 -9.01 -6.42 -1.45
C GLN A 102 -7.78 -7.26 -1.75
N GLU A 103 -7.14 -7.78 -0.70
CA GLU A 103 -5.94 -8.57 -0.91
C GLU A 103 -6.26 -9.89 -1.58
N LEU A 104 -7.41 -10.46 -1.29
CA LEU A 104 -7.82 -11.68 -1.96
C LEU A 104 -8.04 -11.46 -3.45
N VAL A 105 -8.68 -10.36 -3.79
CA VAL A 105 -8.93 -10.04 -5.20
C VAL A 105 -7.61 -9.79 -5.91
N GLU A 106 -6.71 -9.07 -5.27
CA GLU A 106 -5.41 -8.80 -5.87
C GLU A 106 -4.63 -10.07 -6.12
N GLU A 107 -4.73 -11.01 -5.19
CA GLU A 107 -4.02 -12.26 -5.34
C GLU A 107 -4.57 -13.06 -6.49
N GLN A 108 -5.88 -13.06 -6.65
CA GLN A 108 -6.50 -13.75 -7.77
C GLN A 108 -6.09 -13.12 -9.09
N ASP A 109 -6.06 -11.81 -9.14
CA ASP A 109 -5.62 -11.13 -10.33
C ASP A 109 -4.19 -11.47 -10.67
N TYR A 110 -3.34 -11.55 -9.67
CA TYR A 110 -1.96 -11.88 -9.86
C TYR A 110 -1.81 -13.29 -10.45
N ASP A 111 -2.57 -14.22 -9.89
CA ASP A 111 -2.49 -15.62 -10.33
C ASP A 111 -3.03 -15.81 -11.73
N THR A 112 -4.13 -15.17 -12.03
CA THR A 112 -4.73 -15.32 -13.34
C THR A 112 -3.93 -14.58 -14.39
N GLU A 113 -3.12 -13.65 -13.95
CA GLU A 113 -2.21 -13.01 -14.85
C GLU A 113 -2.95 -12.42 -16.02
N PRO A 114 -3.55 -11.31 -15.87
CA PRO A 114 -4.43 -10.74 -16.90
C PRO A 114 -3.69 -10.20 -18.08
N GLN A 115 -2.80 -10.96 -18.60
CA GLN A 115 -2.13 -10.52 -19.80
C GLN A 115 -3.05 -10.38 -20.95
N SER A 116 -4.24 -10.96 -20.84
CA SER A 116 -5.16 -10.90 -21.96
C SER A 116 -5.41 -9.47 -22.40
N TRP A 117 -5.52 -8.54 -21.45
CA TRP A 117 -5.77 -7.17 -21.86
C TRP A 117 -4.53 -6.52 -22.47
N LEU A 118 -3.37 -7.01 -22.11
CA LEU A 118 -2.16 -6.53 -22.74
C LEU A 118 -2.08 -6.99 -24.19
N ARG A 119 -2.52 -8.21 -24.43
CA ARG A 119 -2.46 -8.72 -25.79
C ARG A 119 -3.42 -8.03 -26.72
N THR A 120 -4.47 -7.46 -26.20
CA THR A 120 -5.42 -6.77 -27.03
C THR A 120 -4.95 -5.36 -27.39
N VAL A 121 -3.91 -4.93 -26.78
CA VAL A 121 -3.34 -3.66 -27.10
C VAL A 121 -2.39 -3.77 -28.27
#